data_0642f796d5a9663c02ef912a307cba64
#
_entry.id   0642f796d5a9663c02ef912a307cba64
#
_cell.length_a   1.000
_cell.length_b   1.000
_cell.length_c   1.000
_cell.angle_alpha   90.00
_cell.angle_beta   90.00
_cell.angle_gamma   90.00
#
_symmetry.space_group_name_H-M   'P 1'
#
loop_
_entity.id
_entity.type
_entity.pdbx_description
1 polymer ?
#
loop_
_entity_poly.entity_id
_entity_poly.type
_entity_poly.pdbx_seq_one_letter_code
_entity_poly.pdbx_strand_id
1 'polypeptide(L)'
;MPQLSIIIPLFNSCDFIARALQSCINQTLRDIEILVVDDKSEDESVKIALELAKKDERVKIFQNDENLGTFATRNLGVLKSRAEFIMFLDSDDFLALNACEVALTKIKQGFDLLCFDAFVHRVKTKQFYRFKQDEAFNQKEFFEFLGKQRHFCWSVWAKLFRKDLILKSFERINLYERLSYGEDVFFCYMNFLECDKMGVFKECIYHYEFNEKGRYENKNKEILWQNYKDKKRSNELIKKLSLESKDDEFCKRLLEVLEKEEKDLKARIAKIDTLDLA
;
A
#
# COMPACT_ATOMS: atom_id res chain seq x y z
N MET A 1 -12.98 2.24 21.74
CA MET A 1 -12.82 1.68 20.37
C MET A 1 -11.52 2.22 19.81
N PRO A 2 -10.73 1.45 19.06
CA PRO A 2 -9.48 1.95 18.48
C PRO A 2 -9.77 3.15 17.56
N GLN A 3 -8.85 4.11 17.53
CA GLN A 3 -8.95 5.28 16.65
C GLN A 3 -8.32 5.00 15.28
N LEU A 4 -7.30 4.12 15.23
CA LEU A 4 -6.55 3.77 14.03
C LEU A 4 -6.34 2.27 13.96
N SER A 5 -6.57 1.67 12.79
CA SER A 5 -6.23 0.28 12.48
C SER A 5 -4.98 0.23 11.62
N ILE A 6 -3.96 -0.49 12.06
CA ILE A 6 -2.80 -0.84 11.22
C ILE A 6 -3.08 -2.20 10.60
N ILE A 7 -3.06 -2.29 9.28
CA ILE A 7 -3.28 -3.53 8.52
C ILE A 7 -1.97 -3.99 7.90
N ILE A 8 -1.58 -5.24 8.21
CA ILE A 8 -0.35 -5.86 7.73
C ILE A 8 -0.73 -7.08 6.88
N PRO A 9 -0.65 -7.00 5.55
CA PRO A 9 -0.73 -8.17 4.70
C PRO A 9 0.52 -9.02 4.91
N LEU A 10 0.33 -10.32 5.17
CA LEU A 10 1.41 -11.25 5.47
C LEU A 10 1.43 -12.38 4.45
N PHE A 11 2.59 -12.60 3.81
CA PHE A 11 2.84 -13.76 2.97
C PHE A 11 4.33 -14.09 2.94
N ASN A 12 4.74 -15.23 3.51
CA ASN A 12 6.11 -15.74 3.51
C ASN A 12 7.16 -14.69 3.90
N SER A 13 7.00 -14.08 5.07
CA SER A 13 7.83 -12.98 5.59
C SER A 13 8.44 -13.28 6.97
N CYS A 14 8.82 -14.53 7.24
CA CYS A 14 9.32 -14.96 8.55
C CYS A 14 10.56 -14.18 9.02
N ASP A 15 11.39 -13.70 8.10
CA ASP A 15 12.59 -12.91 8.41
C ASP A 15 12.26 -11.48 8.90
N PHE A 16 11.04 -10.97 8.64
CA PHE A 16 10.71 -9.55 8.79
C PHE A 16 9.53 -9.28 9.72
N ILE A 17 8.52 -10.15 9.74
CA ILE A 17 7.24 -9.90 10.43
C ILE A 17 7.39 -9.56 11.91
N ALA A 18 8.41 -10.11 12.59
CA ALA A 18 8.67 -9.79 13.99
C ALA A 18 8.99 -8.31 14.20
N ARG A 19 9.81 -7.72 13.33
CA ARG A 19 10.17 -6.30 13.37
C ARG A 19 8.98 -5.42 13.02
N ALA A 20 8.25 -5.77 11.98
CA ALA A 20 7.05 -5.04 11.57
C ALA A 20 6.03 -4.96 12.72
N LEU A 21 5.66 -6.10 13.32
CA LEU A 21 4.74 -6.16 14.45
C LEU A 21 5.26 -5.41 15.68
N GLN A 22 6.55 -5.56 16.00
CA GLN A 22 7.13 -4.87 17.17
C GLN A 22 7.08 -3.35 17.01
N SER A 23 7.24 -2.82 15.78
CA SER A 23 7.09 -1.39 15.51
C SER A 23 5.67 -0.87 15.75
N CYS A 24 4.65 -1.70 15.47
CA CYS A 24 3.25 -1.38 15.76
C CYS A 24 2.92 -1.48 17.24
N ILE A 25 3.39 -2.52 17.92
CA ILE A 25 3.19 -2.74 19.37
C ILE A 25 3.77 -1.57 20.17
N ASN A 26 4.91 -1.05 19.74
CA ASN A 26 5.64 0.04 20.41
C ASN A 26 5.13 1.45 20.08
N GLN A 27 4.12 1.62 19.25
CA GLN A 27 3.59 2.95 18.93
C GLN A 27 3.25 3.75 20.19
N THR A 28 3.53 5.07 20.17
CA THR A 28 3.19 6.00 21.27
C THR A 28 1.68 6.11 21.45
N LEU A 29 0.91 6.12 20.37
CA LEU A 29 -0.54 6.03 20.41
C LEU A 29 -0.98 4.61 20.82
N ARG A 30 -1.75 4.50 21.92
CA ARG A 30 -2.19 3.20 22.45
C ARG A 30 -3.56 2.75 21.93
N ASP A 31 -4.44 3.68 21.59
CA ASP A 31 -5.79 3.41 21.09
C ASP A 31 -5.78 2.97 19.62
N ILE A 32 -5.01 1.91 19.33
CA ILE A 32 -4.88 1.30 18.00
C ILE A 32 -5.25 -0.17 18.05
N GLU A 33 -5.59 -0.73 16.90
CA GLU A 33 -5.60 -2.17 16.67
C GLU A 33 -4.62 -2.53 15.54
N ILE A 34 -4.07 -3.72 15.60
CA ILE A 34 -3.08 -4.22 14.64
C ILE A 34 -3.64 -5.50 14.05
N LEU A 35 -3.96 -5.47 12.76
CA LEU A 35 -4.59 -6.55 12.03
C LEU A 35 -3.60 -7.18 11.07
N VAL A 36 -3.11 -8.37 11.40
CA VAL A 36 -2.30 -9.18 10.49
C VAL A 36 -3.25 -10.04 9.69
N VAL A 37 -3.17 -9.95 8.37
CA VAL A 37 -3.97 -10.79 7.46
C VAL A 37 -3.01 -11.67 6.68
N ASP A 38 -2.97 -12.94 7.05
CA ASP A 38 -2.13 -13.94 6.40
C ASP A 38 -2.77 -14.44 5.11
N ASP A 39 -2.02 -14.32 4.02
CA ASP A 39 -2.44 -14.74 2.68
C ASP A 39 -1.96 -16.17 2.35
N LYS A 40 -2.13 -17.08 3.30
CA LYS A 40 -1.74 -18.49 3.19
C LYS A 40 -0.23 -18.69 3.16
N SER A 41 0.49 -18.16 4.13
CA SER A 41 1.93 -18.39 4.29
C SER A 41 2.25 -19.86 4.54
N GLU A 42 3.35 -20.32 3.95
CA GLU A 42 3.86 -21.69 4.09
C GLU A 42 5.10 -21.76 5.00
N ASP A 43 5.63 -20.59 5.41
CA ASP A 43 6.79 -20.46 6.29
C ASP A 43 6.39 -20.22 7.77
N GLU A 44 7.34 -19.90 8.64
CA GLU A 44 7.11 -19.65 10.07
C GLU A 44 6.43 -18.29 10.38
N SER A 45 6.06 -17.50 9.36
CA SER A 45 5.51 -16.15 9.54
C SER A 45 4.31 -16.09 10.48
N VAL A 46 3.34 -16.98 10.28
CA VAL A 46 2.12 -17.03 11.10
C VAL A 46 2.43 -17.40 12.55
N LYS A 47 3.34 -18.34 12.76
CA LYS A 47 3.75 -18.76 14.10
C LYS A 47 4.40 -17.62 14.87
N ILE A 48 5.31 -16.88 14.20
CA ILE A 48 5.97 -15.70 14.80
C ILE A 48 4.93 -14.63 15.16
N ALA A 49 3.99 -14.35 14.25
CA ALA A 49 2.92 -13.38 14.49
C ALA A 49 2.02 -13.80 15.68
N LEU A 50 1.65 -15.07 15.79
CA LEU A 50 0.85 -15.61 16.89
C LEU A 50 1.57 -15.51 18.24
N GLU A 51 2.89 -15.71 18.28
CA GLU A 51 3.67 -15.57 19.52
C GLU A 51 3.70 -14.11 20.03
N LEU A 52 3.73 -13.13 19.13
CA LEU A 52 3.63 -11.71 19.49
C LEU A 52 2.19 -11.31 19.87
N ALA A 53 1.19 -11.84 19.18
CA ALA A 53 -0.22 -11.59 19.49
C ALA A 53 -0.62 -12.07 20.89
N LYS A 54 0.00 -13.14 21.42
CA LYS A 54 -0.21 -13.59 22.80
C LYS A 54 0.25 -12.56 23.85
N LYS A 55 1.15 -11.65 23.49
CA LYS A 55 1.73 -10.65 24.39
C LYS A 55 1.04 -9.28 24.33
N ASP A 56 0.21 -9.05 23.29
CA ASP A 56 -0.48 -7.78 23.09
C ASP A 56 -1.87 -8.01 22.47
N GLU A 57 -2.91 -7.75 23.24
CA GLU A 57 -4.32 -7.98 22.85
C GLU A 57 -4.80 -7.12 21.68
N ARG A 58 -4.07 -6.07 21.34
CA ARG A 58 -4.35 -5.22 20.18
C ARG A 58 -4.03 -5.92 18.86
N VAL A 59 -3.18 -6.94 18.87
CA VAL A 59 -2.82 -7.73 17.70
C VAL A 59 -3.88 -8.80 17.44
N LYS A 60 -4.46 -8.78 16.26
CA LYS A 60 -5.42 -9.78 15.77
C LYS A 60 -4.90 -10.39 14.47
N ILE A 61 -5.03 -11.70 14.34
CA ILE A 61 -4.57 -12.43 13.15
C ILE A 61 -5.76 -13.03 12.46
N PHE A 62 -5.86 -12.76 11.17
CA PHE A 62 -6.83 -13.37 10.24
C PHE A 62 -6.06 -14.16 9.19
N GLN A 63 -6.66 -15.18 8.63
CA GLN A 63 -6.02 -16.02 7.64
C GLN A 63 -6.96 -16.26 6.47
N ASN A 64 -6.44 -16.13 5.25
CA ASN A 64 -7.16 -16.50 4.04
C ASN A 64 -7.11 -18.04 3.86
N ASP A 65 -8.18 -18.60 3.31
CA ASP A 65 -8.23 -20.04 3.02
C ASP A 65 -7.29 -20.43 1.85
N GLU A 66 -7.02 -19.49 0.97
CA GLU A 66 -6.07 -19.60 -0.17
C GLU A 66 -5.29 -18.30 -0.38
N ASN A 67 -4.25 -18.31 -1.21
CA ASN A 67 -3.52 -17.10 -1.57
C ASN A 67 -4.36 -16.25 -2.53
N LEU A 68 -4.88 -15.13 -2.03
CA LEU A 68 -5.74 -14.18 -2.75
C LEU A 68 -4.98 -12.99 -3.34
N GLY A 69 -3.71 -12.82 -2.99
CA GLY A 69 -2.89 -11.67 -3.36
C GLY A 69 -3.06 -10.46 -2.45
N THR A 70 -2.10 -9.56 -2.53
CA THR A 70 -1.95 -8.43 -1.58
C THR A 70 -3.17 -7.51 -1.56
N PHE A 71 -3.79 -7.25 -2.73
CA PHE A 71 -4.98 -6.40 -2.83
C PHE A 71 -6.16 -6.95 -2.01
N ALA A 72 -6.55 -8.19 -2.27
CA ALA A 72 -7.68 -8.82 -1.56
C ALA A 72 -7.38 -8.98 -0.05
N THR A 73 -6.13 -9.29 0.29
CA THR A 73 -5.67 -9.43 1.67
C THR A 73 -5.77 -8.10 2.44
N ARG A 74 -5.37 -6.98 1.84
CA ARG A 74 -5.57 -5.64 2.43
C ARG A 74 -7.05 -5.29 2.57
N ASN A 75 -7.88 -5.59 1.56
CA ASN A 75 -9.32 -5.36 1.62
C ASN A 75 -9.99 -6.13 2.76
N LEU A 76 -9.62 -7.40 2.95
CA LEU A 76 -10.11 -8.16 4.10
C LEU A 76 -9.74 -7.49 5.43
N GLY A 77 -8.51 -6.99 5.56
CA GLY A 77 -8.08 -6.22 6.73
C GLY A 77 -8.97 -4.99 6.97
N VAL A 78 -9.32 -4.24 5.93
CA VAL A 78 -10.23 -3.08 6.03
C VAL A 78 -11.62 -3.53 6.51
N LEU A 79 -12.16 -4.62 5.98
CA LEU A 79 -13.47 -5.16 6.38
C LEU A 79 -13.47 -5.64 7.85
N LYS A 80 -12.36 -6.17 8.35
CA LYS A 80 -12.20 -6.64 9.74
C LYS A 80 -11.87 -5.51 10.72
N SER A 81 -11.43 -4.36 10.24
CA SER A 81 -11.07 -3.21 11.09
C SER A 81 -12.29 -2.59 11.78
N ARG A 82 -12.07 -1.97 12.95
CA ARG A 82 -13.10 -1.30 13.75
C ARG A 82 -12.84 0.20 13.93
N ALA A 83 -11.63 0.65 13.57
CA ALA A 83 -11.25 2.06 13.69
C ALA A 83 -11.80 2.91 12.54
N GLU A 84 -11.84 4.21 12.76
CA GLU A 84 -12.23 5.21 11.75
C GLU A 84 -11.15 5.40 10.68
N PHE A 85 -9.87 5.24 11.06
CA PHE A 85 -8.73 5.47 10.18
C PHE A 85 -7.93 4.22 9.94
N ILE A 86 -7.42 4.06 8.71
CA ILE A 86 -6.66 2.90 8.25
C ILE A 86 -5.26 3.33 7.82
N MET A 87 -4.26 2.63 8.34
CA MET A 87 -2.86 2.68 7.90
C MET A 87 -2.41 1.29 7.44
N PHE A 88 -1.70 1.22 6.34
CA PHE A 88 -1.10 -0.04 5.86
C PHE A 88 0.39 -0.08 6.18
N LEU A 89 0.85 -1.26 6.57
CA LEU A 89 2.26 -1.57 6.78
C LEU A 89 2.59 -2.88 6.07
N ASP A 90 3.54 -2.85 5.15
CA ASP A 90 4.03 -4.07 4.52
C ASP A 90 4.87 -4.89 5.50
N SER A 91 4.79 -6.22 5.40
CA SER A 91 5.34 -7.14 6.43
C SER A 91 6.87 -7.14 6.52
N ASP A 92 7.56 -6.58 5.53
CA ASP A 92 9.02 -6.42 5.50
C ASP A 92 9.52 -5.03 5.93
N ASP A 93 8.59 -4.09 6.21
CA ASP A 93 8.84 -2.71 6.62
C ASP A 93 8.59 -2.48 8.12
N PHE A 94 8.73 -1.23 8.59
CA PHE A 94 8.39 -0.85 9.96
C PHE A 94 8.01 0.63 10.10
N LEU A 95 7.29 0.96 11.17
CA LEU A 95 6.83 2.32 11.45
C LEU A 95 7.81 3.08 12.36
N ALA A 96 7.90 4.40 12.20
CA ALA A 96 8.49 5.26 13.20
C ALA A 96 7.69 5.19 14.52
N LEU A 97 8.35 5.39 15.66
CA LEU A 97 7.76 5.19 16.99
C LEU A 97 6.47 6.00 17.25
N ASN A 98 6.35 7.18 16.65
CA ASN A 98 5.24 8.10 16.79
C ASN A 98 4.35 8.20 15.53
N ALA A 99 4.48 7.27 14.60
CA ALA A 99 3.80 7.33 13.29
C ALA A 99 2.29 7.49 13.41
N CYS A 100 1.66 6.67 14.26
CA CYS A 100 0.21 6.71 14.46
C CYS A 100 -0.25 8.01 15.12
N GLU A 101 0.48 8.53 16.09
CA GLU A 101 0.16 9.78 16.79
C GLU A 101 0.25 10.98 15.84
N VAL A 102 1.33 11.07 15.06
CA VAL A 102 1.53 12.12 14.05
C VAL A 102 0.40 12.08 13.02
N ALA A 103 0.13 10.92 12.45
CA ALA A 103 -0.90 10.76 11.44
C ALA A 103 -2.30 11.09 11.98
N LEU A 104 -2.65 10.60 13.18
CA LEU A 104 -3.94 10.87 13.80
C LEU A 104 -4.14 12.35 14.13
N THR A 105 -3.10 13.04 14.61
CA THR A 105 -3.15 14.48 14.93
C THR A 105 -3.44 15.32 13.69
N LYS A 106 -2.86 14.93 12.54
CA LYS A 106 -3.05 15.66 11.28
C LYS A 106 -4.41 15.37 10.64
N ILE A 107 -4.87 14.11 10.61
CA ILE A 107 -6.14 13.78 9.94
C ILE A 107 -7.36 14.41 10.64
N LYS A 108 -7.28 14.62 11.96
CA LYS A 108 -8.31 15.33 12.73
C LYS A 108 -8.49 16.81 12.36
N GLN A 109 -7.62 17.36 11.50
CA GLN A 109 -7.80 18.68 10.90
C GLN A 109 -8.80 18.68 9.71
N GLY A 110 -9.53 17.57 9.55
CA GLY A 110 -10.60 17.42 8.57
C GLY A 110 -10.10 16.95 7.20
N PHE A 111 -9.00 16.18 7.15
CA PHE A 111 -8.55 15.50 5.95
C PHE A 111 -9.23 14.14 5.77
N ASP A 112 -9.38 13.72 4.53
CA ASP A 112 -9.87 12.41 4.13
C ASP A 112 -8.73 11.41 3.92
N LEU A 113 -7.58 11.94 3.46
CA LEU A 113 -6.37 11.20 3.17
C LEU A 113 -5.14 12.03 3.51
N LEU A 114 -4.14 11.37 4.10
CA LEU A 114 -2.82 11.93 4.31
C LEU A 114 -1.75 11.11 3.61
N CYS A 115 -0.76 11.79 3.04
CA CYS A 115 0.45 11.17 2.50
C CYS A 115 1.67 11.74 3.27
N PHE A 116 2.59 10.86 3.64
CA PHE A 116 3.79 11.21 4.40
C PHE A 116 5.05 10.80 3.65
N ASP A 117 6.17 11.38 4.03
CA ASP A 117 7.48 10.93 3.59
C ASP A 117 7.92 9.66 4.34
N ALA A 118 9.03 9.05 3.88
CA ALA A 118 9.56 7.80 4.41
C ALA A 118 11.08 7.82 4.50
N PHE A 119 11.63 6.98 5.37
CA PHE A 119 13.03 6.58 5.31
C PHE A 119 13.17 5.37 4.39
N VAL A 120 14.19 5.37 3.54
CA VAL A 120 14.51 4.23 2.66
C VAL A 120 15.82 3.63 3.11
N HIS A 121 15.79 2.37 3.51
CA HIS A 121 16.93 1.59 3.95
C HIS A 121 17.43 0.73 2.79
N ARG A 122 18.60 1.12 2.26
CA ARG A 122 19.39 0.32 1.31
C ARG A 122 20.78 0.11 1.92
N VAL A 123 21.85 0.24 1.12
CA VAL A 123 23.23 0.22 1.62
C VAL A 123 23.48 1.35 2.65
N LYS A 124 22.78 2.48 2.50
CA LYS A 124 22.76 3.59 3.47
C LYS A 124 21.32 4.07 3.62
N THR A 125 20.89 4.30 4.87
CA THR A 125 19.60 4.94 5.15
C THR A 125 19.55 6.33 4.54
N LYS A 126 18.52 6.60 3.75
CA LYS A 126 18.24 7.91 3.18
C LYS A 126 16.82 8.32 3.51
N GLN A 127 16.63 9.58 3.85
CA GLN A 127 15.28 10.15 3.83
C GLN A 127 14.84 10.28 2.37
N PHE A 128 13.68 9.77 2.08
CA PHE A 128 13.06 9.90 0.78
C PHE A 128 12.04 11.04 0.85
N TYR A 129 12.54 12.26 0.63
CA TYR A 129 11.69 13.45 0.55
C TYR A 129 10.93 13.44 -0.76
N ARG A 130 9.63 13.16 -0.68
CA ARG A 130 8.69 13.25 -1.82
C ARG A 130 8.06 14.63 -1.91
N PHE A 131 7.92 15.28 -0.76
CA PHE A 131 7.20 16.53 -0.63
C PHE A 131 8.17 17.68 -0.29
N LYS A 132 8.03 18.79 -1.00
CA LYS A 132 8.86 20.00 -0.76
C LYS A 132 8.43 20.71 0.50
N GLN A 133 7.14 20.71 0.79
CA GLN A 133 6.49 21.34 1.93
C GLN A 133 5.21 20.58 2.29
N ASP A 134 4.66 20.89 3.46
CA ASP A 134 3.34 20.43 3.86
C ASP A 134 2.29 21.21 3.06
N GLU A 135 1.36 20.52 2.44
CA GLU A 135 0.31 21.14 1.63
C GLU A 135 -1.02 20.42 1.81
N ALA A 136 -2.10 21.19 1.70
CA ALA A 136 -3.47 20.70 1.67
C ALA A 136 -4.10 20.98 0.30
N PHE A 137 -4.89 20.03 -0.19
CA PHE A 137 -5.50 20.08 -1.51
C PHE A 137 -6.97 19.68 -1.44
N ASN A 138 -7.82 20.30 -2.25
CA ASN A 138 -9.05 19.66 -2.68
C ASN A 138 -8.75 18.57 -3.73
N GLN A 139 -9.74 17.78 -4.12
CA GLN A 139 -9.56 16.67 -5.07
C GLN A 139 -8.93 17.13 -6.39
N LYS A 140 -9.43 18.20 -6.99
CA LYS A 140 -8.92 18.72 -8.27
C LYS A 140 -7.47 19.18 -8.15
N GLU A 141 -7.16 19.98 -7.13
CA GLU A 141 -5.79 20.45 -6.87
C GLU A 141 -4.83 19.30 -6.63
N PHE A 142 -5.29 18.22 -5.96
CA PHE A 142 -4.48 17.04 -5.73
C PHE A 142 -4.16 16.29 -7.02
N PHE A 143 -5.12 16.13 -7.92
CA PHE A 143 -4.85 15.54 -9.23
C PHE A 143 -3.94 16.41 -10.09
N GLU A 144 -4.10 17.73 -10.06
CA GLU A 144 -3.15 18.65 -10.71
C GLU A 144 -1.74 18.53 -10.11
N PHE A 145 -1.64 18.41 -8.78
CA PHE A 145 -0.36 18.18 -8.09
C PHE A 145 0.26 16.85 -8.54
N LEU A 146 -0.49 15.75 -8.56
CA LEU A 146 -0.02 14.44 -9.04
C LEU A 146 0.47 14.51 -10.49
N GLY A 147 -0.25 15.20 -11.36
CA GLY A 147 0.10 15.38 -12.78
C GLY A 147 1.42 16.14 -12.99
N LYS A 148 1.83 16.98 -12.04
CA LYS A 148 3.13 17.70 -12.05
C LYS A 148 4.27 16.89 -11.47
N GLN A 149 3.99 15.81 -10.72
CA GLN A 149 5.03 14.96 -10.13
C GLN A 149 5.59 14.00 -11.20
N ARG A 150 6.92 14.02 -11.37
CA ARG A 150 7.58 13.06 -12.26
C ARG A 150 7.47 11.61 -11.76
N HIS A 151 7.49 11.45 -10.46
CA HIS A 151 7.40 10.16 -9.77
C HIS A 151 6.58 10.32 -8.49
N PHE A 152 5.27 10.11 -8.58
CA PHE A 152 4.45 10.01 -7.39
C PHE A 152 4.56 8.60 -6.80
N CYS A 153 4.69 8.51 -5.49
CA CYS A 153 4.69 7.21 -4.82
C CYS A 153 3.26 6.70 -4.64
N TRP A 154 2.89 5.77 -5.48
CA TRP A 154 1.58 5.11 -5.46
C TRP A 154 1.45 4.04 -4.37
N SER A 155 2.52 3.72 -3.63
CA SER A 155 2.43 2.76 -2.53
C SER A 155 1.31 3.14 -1.57
N VAL A 156 0.61 2.14 -1.03
CA VAL A 156 -0.43 2.36 0.00
C VAL A 156 0.17 2.68 1.37
N TRP A 157 1.44 2.33 1.60
CA TRP A 157 2.14 2.66 2.83
C TRP A 157 2.48 4.16 2.95
N ALA A 158 2.84 4.61 4.16
CA ALA A 158 3.03 6.02 4.52
C ALA A 158 1.82 6.89 4.16
N LYS A 159 0.62 6.33 4.29
CA LYS A 159 -0.65 7.02 4.10
C LYS A 159 -1.61 6.69 5.23
N LEU A 160 -2.51 7.63 5.53
CA LEU A 160 -3.62 7.41 6.43
C LEU A 160 -4.92 7.72 5.70
N PHE A 161 -5.85 6.79 5.72
CA PHE A 161 -7.11 6.85 4.99
C PHE A 161 -8.29 6.89 5.97
N ARG A 162 -9.35 7.59 5.64
CA ARG A 162 -10.66 7.40 6.25
C ARG A 162 -11.28 6.09 5.78
N LYS A 163 -11.68 5.24 6.71
CA LYS A 163 -12.25 3.93 6.40
C LYS A 163 -13.54 3.99 5.61
N ASP A 164 -14.44 4.92 5.94
CA ASP A 164 -15.73 5.07 5.26
C ASP A 164 -15.57 5.36 3.76
N LEU A 165 -14.53 6.12 3.37
CA LEU A 165 -14.24 6.38 1.96
C LEU A 165 -13.65 5.16 1.26
N ILE A 166 -12.82 4.35 1.94
CA ILE A 166 -12.39 3.06 1.39
C ILE A 166 -13.61 2.16 1.16
N LEU A 167 -14.52 2.06 2.12
CA LEU A 167 -15.71 1.24 1.97
C LEU A 167 -16.61 1.72 0.82
N LYS A 168 -16.71 3.03 0.63
CA LYS A 168 -17.43 3.61 -0.50
C LYS A 168 -16.79 3.24 -1.85
N SER A 169 -15.44 3.29 -1.95
CA SER A 169 -14.74 2.87 -3.16
C SER A 169 -14.93 1.37 -3.46
N PHE A 170 -15.13 0.54 -2.44
CA PHE A 170 -15.39 -0.89 -2.56
C PHE A 170 -16.69 -1.22 -3.28
N GLU A 171 -17.68 -0.33 -3.27
CA GLU A 171 -18.95 -0.53 -3.97
C GLU A 171 -18.79 -0.61 -5.51
N ARG A 172 -17.66 -0.14 -6.04
CA ARG A 172 -17.38 -0.06 -7.49
C ARG A 172 -16.52 -1.21 -8.02
N ILE A 173 -16.03 -2.09 -7.16
CA ILE A 173 -15.00 -3.08 -7.51
C ILE A 173 -15.33 -4.48 -7.01
N ASN A 174 -14.62 -5.48 -7.55
CA ASN A 174 -14.54 -6.79 -6.92
C ASN A 174 -13.46 -6.78 -5.83
N LEU A 175 -13.86 -6.96 -4.57
CA LEU A 175 -12.97 -6.93 -3.41
C LEU A 175 -11.95 -8.08 -3.41
N TYR A 176 -12.27 -9.17 -4.07
CA TYR A 176 -11.46 -10.38 -4.16
C TYR A 176 -10.67 -10.47 -5.47
N GLU A 177 -10.47 -9.35 -6.14
CA GLU A 177 -9.60 -9.30 -7.32
C GLU A 177 -8.18 -9.73 -6.90
N ARG A 178 -7.68 -10.80 -7.52
CA ARG A 178 -6.36 -11.35 -7.20
C ARG A 178 -5.26 -10.53 -7.86
N LEU A 179 -4.74 -9.54 -7.14
CA LEU A 179 -3.67 -8.66 -7.57
C LEU A 179 -2.57 -8.60 -6.52
N SER A 180 -1.32 -8.69 -6.96
CA SER A 180 -0.12 -8.54 -6.12
C SER A 180 0.97 -7.71 -6.81
N TYR A 181 0.67 -7.10 -7.97
CA TYR A 181 1.57 -6.18 -8.65
C TYR A 181 0.79 -5.10 -9.39
N GLY A 182 1.11 -3.83 -9.08
CA GLY A 182 0.37 -2.68 -9.61
C GLY A 182 -0.95 -2.40 -8.88
N GLU A 183 -1.28 -3.19 -7.88
CA GLU A 183 -2.47 -3.04 -7.03
C GLU A 183 -2.45 -1.74 -6.21
N ASP A 184 -1.27 -1.27 -5.82
CA ASP A 184 -1.10 -0.03 -5.06
C ASP A 184 -1.62 1.19 -5.84
N VAL A 185 -1.31 1.27 -7.13
CA VAL A 185 -1.80 2.35 -8.02
C VAL A 185 -3.32 2.30 -8.08
N PHE A 186 -3.87 1.10 -8.29
CA PHE A 186 -5.31 0.89 -8.36
C PHE A 186 -6.00 1.25 -7.04
N PHE A 187 -5.47 0.74 -5.91
CA PHE A 187 -6.00 1.05 -4.58
C PHE A 187 -5.96 2.55 -4.28
N CYS A 188 -4.83 3.21 -4.51
CA CYS A 188 -4.71 4.64 -4.29
C CYS A 188 -5.67 5.43 -5.19
N TYR A 189 -5.71 5.13 -6.49
CA TYR A 189 -6.54 5.86 -7.44
C TYR A 189 -8.03 5.77 -7.10
N MET A 190 -8.55 4.56 -6.82
CA MET A 190 -9.96 4.41 -6.47
C MET A 190 -10.35 5.17 -5.19
N ASN A 191 -9.44 5.24 -4.21
CA ASN A 191 -9.69 5.96 -2.97
C ASN A 191 -9.55 7.48 -3.15
N PHE A 192 -8.62 7.95 -3.98
CA PHE A 192 -8.48 9.38 -4.28
C PHE A 192 -9.73 9.96 -4.95
N LEU A 193 -10.47 9.14 -5.71
CA LEU A 193 -11.74 9.54 -6.31
C LEU A 193 -12.85 9.80 -5.27
N GLU A 194 -12.72 9.27 -4.06
CA GLU A 194 -13.69 9.44 -2.98
C GLU A 194 -13.32 10.56 -1.98
N CYS A 195 -12.09 11.10 -2.07
CA CYS A 195 -11.60 12.09 -1.14
C CYS A 195 -11.87 13.52 -1.63
N ASP A 196 -12.36 14.38 -0.74
CA ASP A 196 -12.55 15.81 -1.00
C ASP A 196 -11.34 16.64 -0.55
N LYS A 197 -10.71 16.27 0.57
CA LYS A 197 -9.58 17.01 1.17
C LYS A 197 -8.41 16.08 1.47
N MET A 198 -7.29 16.33 0.83
CA MET A 198 -6.05 15.54 0.95
C MET A 198 -4.90 16.39 1.46
N GLY A 199 -3.99 15.76 2.23
CA GLY A 199 -2.79 16.41 2.74
C GLY A 199 -1.52 15.65 2.39
N VAL A 200 -0.44 16.38 2.10
CA VAL A 200 0.92 15.84 1.99
C VAL A 200 1.81 16.45 3.06
N PHE A 201 2.63 15.63 3.70
CA PHE A 201 3.43 16.03 4.85
C PHE A 201 4.85 15.48 4.78
N LYS A 202 5.83 16.31 5.16
CA LYS A 202 7.26 15.97 5.11
C LYS A 202 7.73 15.07 6.24
N GLU A 203 6.88 14.83 7.24
CA GLU A 203 7.24 13.91 8.31
C GLU A 203 7.45 12.50 7.76
N CYS A 204 8.59 11.90 8.12
CA CYS A 204 8.90 10.53 7.79
C CYS A 204 8.35 9.63 8.90
N ILE A 205 7.23 8.98 8.62
CA ILE A 205 6.57 8.08 9.58
C ILE A 205 6.76 6.59 9.26
N TYR A 206 7.39 6.29 8.15
CA TYR A 206 7.52 4.95 7.60
C TYR A 206 8.98 4.65 7.27
N HIS A 207 9.40 3.41 7.50
CA HIS A 207 10.72 2.89 7.17
C HIS A 207 10.57 1.78 6.13
N TYR A 208 10.86 2.13 4.88
CA TYR A 208 10.89 1.18 3.76
C TYR A 208 12.22 0.43 3.76
N GLU A 209 12.18 -0.88 3.90
CA GLU A 209 13.34 -1.75 3.84
C GLU A 209 13.51 -2.34 2.44
N PHE A 210 14.66 -2.10 1.82
CA PHE A 210 14.92 -2.67 0.51
C PHE A 210 15.16 -4.18 0.61
N ASN A 211 14.23 -4.94 0.06
CA ASN A 211 14.29 -6.40 0.05
C ASN A 211 14.70 -6.90 -1.34
N GLU A 212 15.94 -7.40 -1.48
CA GLU A 212 16.44 -7.96 -2.76
C GLU A 212 15.66 -9.19 -3.24
N LYS A 213 15.01 -9.90 -2.31
CA LYS A 213 14.13 -11.05 -2.61
C LYS A 213 12.69 -10.60 -2.89
N GLY A 214 12.41 -9.31 -2.75
CA GLY A 214 11.08 -8.76 -2.96
C GLY A 214 10.55 -8.99 -4.37
N ARG A 215 9.24 -8.96 -4.51
CA ARG A 215 8.54 -9.25 -5.78
C ARG A 215 8.98 -8.33 -6.93
N TYR A 216 9.29 -7.09 -6.62
CA TYR A 216 9.70 -6.09 -7.61
C TYR A 216 11.08 -6.39 -8.25
N GLU A 217 12.03 -6.88 -7.44
CA GLU A 217 13.39 -7.21 -7.88
C GLU A 217 13.51 -8.63 -8.45
N ASN A 218 12.46 -9.44 -8.36
CA ASN A 218 12.48 -10.81 -8.76
C ASN A 218 12.71 -10.97 -10.27
N LYS A 219 13.62 -11.87 -10.64
CA LYS A 219 13.99 -12.18 -12.03
C LYS A 219 13.41 -13.50 -12.54
N ASN A 220 12.67 -14.22 -11.69
CA ASN A 220 12.01 -15.45 -12.11
C ASN A 220 10.94 -15.14 -13.15
N LYS A 221 11.00 -15.83 -14.27
CA LYS A 221 10.14 -15.61 -15.43
C LYS A 221 8.66 -15.80 -15.13
N GLU A 222 8.31 -16.81 -14.35
CA GLU A 222 6.90 -17.08 -13.98
C GLU A 222 6.33 -15.94 -13.13
N ILE A 223 7.14 -15.45 -12.17
CA ILE A 223 6.78 -14.29 -11.35
C ILE A 223 6.62 -13.03 -12.21
N LEU A 224 7.52 -12.80 -13.16
CA LEU A 224 7.44 -11.66 -14.07
C LEU A 224 6.21 -11.74 -14.98
N TRP A 225 5.85 -12.94 -15.47
CA TRP A 225 4.60 -13.12 -16.22
C TRP A 225 3.37 -12.89 -15.36
N GLN A 226 3.38 -13.33 -14.11
CA GLN A 226 2.28 -13.03 -13.18
C GLN A 226 2.21 -11.53 -12.90
N ASN A 227 3.34 -10.87 -12.65
CA ASN A 227 3.40 -9.40 -12.49
C ASN A 227 2.84 -8.66 -13.71
N TYR A 228 3.14 -9.15 -14.93
CA TYR A 228 2.58 -8.56 -16.15
C TYR A 228 1.05 -8.71 -16.22
N LYS A 229 0.53 -9.89 -15.88
CA LYS A 229 -0.93 -10.13 -15.84
C LYS A 229 -1.62 -9.24 -14.82
N ASP A 230 -1.06 -9.16 -13.60
CA ASP A 230 -1.58 -8.32 -12.53
C ASP A 230 -1.56 -6.83 -12.94
N LYS A 231 -0.43 -6.35 -13.50
CA LYS A 231 -0.29 -4.97 -13.99
C LYS A 231 -1.32 -4.63 -15.05
N LYS A 232 -1.45 -5.52 -16.06
CA LYS A 232 -2.44 -5.34 -17.13
C LYS A 232 -3.85 -5.27 -16.55
N ARG A 233 -4.20 -6.16 -15.63
CA ARG A 233 -5.51 -6.18 -14.98
C ARG A 233 -5.75 -4.91 -14.16
N SER A 234 -4.78 -4.47 -13.37
CA SER A 234 -4.84 -3.21 -12.64
C SER A 234 -5.08 -2.02 -13.58
N ASN A 235 -4.37 -1.95 -14.71
CA ASN A 235 -4.53 -0.88 -15.71
C ASN A 235 -5.95 -0.88 -16.32
N GLU A 236 -6.53 -2.06 -16.62
CA GLU A 236 -7.91 -2.19 -17.11
C GLU A 236 -8.92 -1.66 -16.08
N LEU A 237 -8.72 -1.96 -14.79
CA LEU A 237 -9.58 -1.49 -13.72
C LEU A 237 -9.48 0.03 -13.54
N ILE A 238 -8.26 0.59 -13.56
CA ILE A 238 -8.05 2.04 -13.51
C ILE A 238 -8.70 2.73 -14.71
N LYS A 239 -8.54 2.17 -15.92
CA LYS A 239 -9.17 2.69 -17.12
C LYS A 239 -10.70 2.71 -17.00
N LYS A 240 -11.31 1.66 -16.46
CA LYS A 240 -12.75 1.63 -16.22
C LYS A 240 -13.17 2.75 -15.25
N LEU A 241 -12.47 2.92 -14.13
CA LEU A 241 -12.78 3.98 -13.16
C LEU A 241 -12.54 5.39 -13.73
N SER A 242 -11.54 5.56 -14.61
CA SER A 242 -11.22 6.86 -15.20
C SER A 242 -12.31 7.39 -16.13
N LEU A 243 -13.15 6.53 -16.70
CA LEU A 243 -14.31 6.94 -17.50
C LEU A 243 -15.39 7.65 -16.66
N GLU A 244 -15.37 7.45 -15.35
CA GLU A 244 -16.28 8.07 -14.38
C GLU A 244 -15.68 9.35 -13.77
N SER A 245 -14.38 9.63 -14.02
CA SER A 245 -13.66 10.77 -13.48
C SER A 245 -13.97 12.05 -14.23
N LYS A 246 -14.02 13.17 -13.48
CA LYS A 246 -14.21 14.52 -14.05
C LYS A 246 -12.89 15.15 -14.52
N ASP A 247 -11.73 14.56 -14.20
CA ASP A 247 -10.40 15.08 -14.56
C ASP A 247 -9.79 14.30 -15.74
N ASP A 248 -10.14 14.71 -16.95
CA ASP A 248 -9.69 14.09 -18.19
C ASP A 248 -8.18 14.18 -18.43
N GLU A 249 -7.52 15.27 -18.01
CA GLU A 249 -6.10 15.48 -18.31
C GLU A 249 -5.20 14.60 -17.44
N PHE A 250 -5.46 14.56 -16.15
CA PHE A 250 -4.72 13.67 -15.23
C PHE A 250 -4.94 12.20 -15.60
N CYS A 251 -6.19 11.79 -15.86
CA CYS A 251 -6.51 10.42 -16.24
C CYS A 251 -5.78 9.99 -17.53
N LYS A 252 -5.74 10.82 -18.55
CA LYS A 252 -5.00 10.53 -19.80
C LYS A 252 -3.51 10.31 -19.52
N ARG A 253 -2.88 11.22 -18.78
CA ARG A 253 -1.46 11.11 -18.41
C ARG A 253 -1.17 9.85 -17.58
N LEU A 254 -2.03 9.54 -16.60
CA LEU A 254 -1.89 8.34 -15.79
C LEU A 254 -1.93 7.10 -16.68
N LEU A 255 -2.93 6.98 -17.56
CA LEU A 255 -3.08 5.85 -18.45
C LEU A 255 -1.90 5.69 -19.42
N GLU A 256 -1.36 6.78 -19.97
CA GLU A 256 -0.16 6.76 -20.81
C GLU A 256 1.06 6.20 -20.06
N VAL A 257 1.26 6.62 -18.80
CA VAL A 257 2.35 6.12 -17.95
C VAL A 257 2.17 4.63 -17.68
N LEU A 258 0.97 4.21 -17.31
CA LEU A 258 0.66 2.82 -16.99
C LEU A 258 0.81 1.89 -18.21
N GLU A 259 0.37 2.34 -19.39
CA GLU A 259 0.57 1.60 -20.64
C GLU A 259 2.04 1.47 -21.03
N LYS A 260 2.83 2.51 -20.78
CA LYS A 260 4.28 2.46 -21.01
C LYS A 260 4.95 1.45 -20.07
N GLU A 261 4.66 1.50 -18.77
CA GLU A 261 5.21 0.57 -17.79
C GLU A 261 4.83 -0.89 -18.10
N GLU A 262 3.60 -1.13 -18.58
CA GLU A 262 3.15 -2.44 -19.03
C GLU A 262 3.98 -2.95 -20.23
N LYS A 263 4.21 -2.09 -21.23
CA LYS A 263 5.05 -2.42 -22.39
C LYS A 263 6.49 -2.69 -22.00
N ASP A 264 7.07 -1.90 -21.09
CA ASP A 264 8.43 -2.06 -20.58
C ASP A 264 8.60 -3.39 -19.84
N LEU A 265 7.62 -3.78 -19.02
CA LEU A 265 7.62 -5.06 -18.32
C LEU A 265 7.55 -6.24 -19.32
N LYS A 266 6.69 -6.16 -20.33
CA LYS A 266 6.59 -7.16 -21.39
C LYS A 266 7.90 -7.30 -22.17
N ALA A 267 8.55 -6.17 -22.49
CA ALA A 267 9.85 -6.18 -23.18
C ALA A 267 10.97 -6.78 -22.31
N ARG A 268 10.94 -6.55 -20.98
CA ARG A 268 11.87 -7.17 -20.02
C ARG A 268 11.73 -8.70 -20.02
N ILE A 269 10.52 -9.22 -20.05
CA ILE A 269 10.23 -10.66 -20.10
C ILE A 269 10.79 -11.25 -21.41
N ALA A 270 10.52 -10.60 -22.55
CA ALA A 270 11.00 -11.08 -23.86
C ALA A 270 12.53 -11.14 -23.97
N LYS A 271 13.26 -10.23 -23.29
CA LYS A 271 14.73 -10.28 -23.25
C LYS A 271 15.26 -11.48 -22.48
N ILE A 272 14.56 -11.94 -21.44
CA ILE A 272 14.94 -13.15 -20.70
C ILE A 272 14.78 -14.38 -21.61
N ASP A 273 13.70 -14.43 -22.39
CA ASP A 273 13.45 -15.52 -23.35
C ASP A 273 14.58 -15.66 -24.40
N THR A 274 15.19 -14.55 -24.82
CA THR A 274 16.30 -14.57 -25.78
C THR A 274 17.64 -14.96 -25.14
N LEU A 275 17.82 -14.71 -23.83
CA LEU A 275 19.04 -15.10 -23.11
C LEU A 275 19.05 -16.58 -22.72
N ASP A 276 17.88 -17.17 -22.46
CA ASP A 276 17.74 -18.61 -22.15
C ASP A 276 17.91 -19.51 -23.40
N LEU A 277 17.91 -18.93 -24.61
CA LEU A 277 18.07 -19.62 -25.89
C LEU A 277 19.49 -19.49 -26.50
N ALA A 278 20.39 -18.72 -25.86
CA ALA A 278 21.78 -18.49 -26.31
C ALA A 278 22.79 -19.17 -25.40
#